data_31c5d440776ebfbeabd12b0a734adc2c
#
_entry.id   31c5d440776ebfbeabd12b0a734adc2c
#
_cell.length_a   1.000
_cell.length_b   1.000
_cell.length_c   1.000
_cell.angle_alpha   90.00
_cell.angle_beta   90.00
_cell.angle_gamma   90.00
#
_symmetry.space_group_name_H-M   'P 1'
#
loop_
_entity.id
_entity.type
_entity.pdbx_description
1 polymer ?
#
loop_
_entity_poly.entity_id
_entity_poly.type
_entity_poly.pdbx_seq_one_letter_code
_entity_poly.pdbx_strand_id
1 'polypeptide(L)'
;NIAYAGRRIHNGEDFAKADWDPLVDMETFLTARRRREAAGANSTRATKEARLLSGVIRCGVCNAKMYSGGQSAKGHAYRCSGDSRCVQRSGVPCDELVTAALLERLGSHDNYDRLRDTEPSADVIDATNRVAALETQLDDLAVQFAAGELSAKMLSKAEQLVLPKIAEARKDARQAAVPINLDIPESGHADWWDTLDHKLRREVVGAYIAAVFVHPVGQAGRTFDPSAISVEWAT
;
A
#
# COMPACT_ATOMS: atom_id res chain seq x y z
N ASN A 1 -2.99 14.19 20.24
CA ASN A 1 -2.28 14.48 21.49
C ASN A 1 -3.22 14.22 22.66
N ILE A 2 -2.78 13.40 23.62
CA ILE A 2 -3.59 13.01 24.80
C ILE A 2 -3.93 14.21 25.71
N ALA A 3 -3.23 15.33 25.53
CA ALA A 3 -3.54 16.58 26.21
C ALA A 3 -4.99 17.06 25.96
N TYR A 4 -5.57 16.69 24.79
CA TYR A 4 -6.99 16.99 24.50
C TYR A 4 -7.96 16.22 25.40
N ALA A 5 -7.53 15.08 25.96
CA ALA A 5 -8.29 14.30 26.93
C ALA A 5 -7.91 14.66 28.40
N GLY A 6 -7.31 15.82 28.63
CA GLY A 6 -6.98 16.31 29.96
C GLY A 6 -5.86 15.52 30.66
N ARG A 7 -4.87 14.99 29.90
CA ARG A 7 -3.72 14.26 30.46
C ARG A 7 -2.39 14.93 30.10
N ARG A 8 -1.42 14.85 31.00
CA ARG A 8 -0.06 15.33 30.79
C ARG A 8 0.86 14.18 30.41
N ILE A 9 1.73 14.40 29.43
CA ILE A 9 2.80 13.47 29.07
C ILE A 9 4.13 14.01 29.59
N HIS A 10 4.90 13.15 30.22
CA HIS A 10 6.31 13.42 30.55
C HIS A 10 7.17 12.27 30.02
N ASN A 11 8.21 12.59 29.25
CA ASN A 11 9.09 11.60 28.61
C ASN A 11 8.37 10.52 27.77
N GLY A 12 7.21 10.87 27.18
CA GLY A 12 6.45 9.94 26.35
C GLY A 12 5.41 9.08 27.13
N GLU A 13 5.41 9.14 28.44
CA GLU A 13 4.49 8.40 29.31
C GLU A 13 3.38 9.31 29.87
N ASP A 14 2.21 8.73 30.09
CA ASP A 14 1.08 9.40 30.71
C ASP A 14 1.36 9.60 32.21
N PHE A 15 1.67 10.84 32.57
CA PHE A 15 2.18 11.17 33.90
C PHE A 15 1.07 11.52 34.93
N ALA A 16 0.11 12.38 34.54
CA ALA A 16 -0.90 12.87 35.46
C ALA A 16 -2.13 13.46 34.76
N LYS A 17 -3.21 13.67 35.53
CA LYS A 17 -4.33 14.49 35.11
C LYS A 17 -3.84 15.94 34.91
N ALA A 18 -4.31 16.60 33.89
CA ALA A 18 -4.00 17.99 33.58
C ALA A 18 -4.84 18.95 34.46
N ASP A 19 -4.38 20.18 34.63
CA ASP A 19 -5.07 21.24 35.37
C ASP A 19 -6.10 21.99 34.51
N TRP A 20 -6.28 21.59 33.26
CA TRP A 20 -7.27 22.15 32.33
C TRP A 20 -8.39 21.15 32.06
N ASP A 21 -9.55 21.68 31.69
CA ASP A 21 -10.68 20.87 31.30
C ASP A 21 -10.40 20.13 29.98
N PRO A 22 -10.75 18.84 29.87
CA PRO A 22 -10.56 18.09 28.64
C PRO A 22 -11.47 18.64 27.53
N LEU A 23 -10.93 18.77 26.32
CA LEU A 23 -11.70 19.15 25.13
C LEU A 23 -12.56 18.00 24.61
N VAL A 24 -12.13 16.77 24.86
CA VAL A 24 -12.85 15.53 24.54
C VAL A 24 -12.68 14.56 25.70
N ASP A 25 -13.67 13.71 25.94
CA ASP A 25 -13.54 12.62 26.91
C ASP A 25 -12.50 11.58 26.45
N MET A 26 -12.00 10.79 27.41
CA MET A 26 -10.95 9.80 27.16
C MET A 26 -11.42 8.71 26.18
N GLU A 27 -12.68 8.32 26.23
CA GLU A 27 -13.25 7.29 25.35
C GLU A 27 -13.28 7.75 23.89
N THR A 28 -13.76 8.94 23.63
CA THR A 28 -13.74 9.59 22.30
C THR A 28 -12.32 9.72 21.78
N PHE A 29 -11.37 10.15 22.64
CA PHE A 29 -9.97 10.25 22.27
C PHE A 29 -9.38 8.89 21.87
N LEU A 30 -9.59 7.85 22.69
CA LEU A 30 -9.08 6.49 22.41
C LEU A 30 -9.72 5.90 21.16
N THR A 31 -11.01 6.14 20.95
CA THR A 31 -11.71 5.69 19.74
C THR A 31 -11.14 6.36 18.49
N ALA A 32 -10.92 7.66 18.52
CA ALA A 32 -10.30 8.39 17.40
C ALA A 32 -8.85 7.93 17.15
N ARG A 33 -8.10 7.65 18.22
CA ARG A 33 -6.74 7.12 18.14
C ARG A 33 -6.71 5.72 17.50
N ARG A 34 -7.59 4.81 17.93
CA ARG A 34 -7.73 3.45 17.36
C ARG A 34 -8.10 3.50 15.88
N ARG A 35 -9.08 4.34 15.50
CA ARG A 35 -9.45 4.53 14.08
C ARG A 35 -8.27 5.02 13.24
N ARG A 36 -7.46 5.92 13.78
CA ARG A 36 -6.26 6.42 13.11
C ARG A 36 -5.16 5.36 13.01
N GLU A 37 -4.97 4.56 14.06
CA GLU A 37 -4.01 3.45 14.09
C GLU A 37 -4.47 2.31 13.17
N ALA A 38 -5.76 1.97 13.15
CA ALA A 38 -6.36 0.98 12.26
C ALA A 38 -6.35 1.42 10.78
N ALA A 39 -6.54 2.72 10.52
CA ALA A 39 -6.37 3.27 9.17
C ALA A 39 -4.92 3.19 8.67
N GLY A 40 -4.02 2.67 9.50
CA GLY A 40 -2.58 2.68 9.27
C GLY A 40 -2.05 4.10 9.37
N ALA A 41 -0.75 4.27 9.46
CA ALA A 41 -0.09 5.56 9.32
C ALA A 41 -0.17 6.09 7.86
N ASN A 42 -1.23 5.72 7.15
CA ASN A 42 -1.66 6.33 5.91
C ASN A 42 -2.07 7.75 6.26
N SER A 43 -1.07 8.59 6.15
CA SER A 43 -1.09 10.01 6.37
C SER A 43 -2.41 10.62 5.90
N THR A 44 -2.83 11.66 6.57
CA THR A 44 -3.82 12.68 6.20
C THR A 44 -3.70 13.25 4.76
N ARG A 45 -2.95 12.58 3.89
CA ARG A 45 -2.84 12.82 2.46
C ARG A 45 -3.71 11.89 1.61
N ALA A 46 -4.57 11.09 2.21
CA ALA A 46 -5.49 10.16 1.52
C ALA A 46 -6.62 10.84 0.72
N THR A 47 -6.59 12.16 0.55
CA THR A 47 -7.55 12.89 -0.31
C THR A 47 -7.07 13.08 -1.75
N LYS A 48 -5.87 12.63 -2.10
CA LYS A 48 -5.44 12.53 -3.50
C LYS A 48 -5.35 11.07 -3.88
N GLU A 49 -6.06 10.70 -4.93
CA GLU A 49 -5.92 9.39 -5.55
C GLU A 49 -4.45 9.00 -5.67
N ALA A 50 -4.12 7.81 -5.15
CA ALA A 50 -2.76 7.32 -5.21
C ALA A 50 -2.37 7.14 -6.69
N ARG A 51 -1.20 7.63 -7.10
CA ARG A 51 -0.73 7.57 -8.49
C ARG A 51 -0.49 6.14 -8.94
N LEU A 52 -0.43 5.92 -10.25
CA LEU A 52 -0.38 4.61 -10.90
C LEU A 52 0.66 3.67 -10.27
N LEU A 53 1.91 4.14 -10.13
CA LEU A 53 3.00 3.34 -9.60
C LEU A 53 3.15 3.40 -8.07
N SER A 54 2.22 4.05 -7.36
CA SER A 54 2.27 4.11 -5.89
C SER A 54 2.17 2.72 -5.28
N GLY A 55 3.18 2.36 -4.52
CA GLY A 55 3.28 1.05 -3.86
C GLY A 55 4.32 0.13 -4.49
N VAL A 56 4.51 0.17 -5.81
CA VAL A 56 5.48 -0.64 -6.54
C VAL A 56 6.78 0.11 -6.88
N ILE A 57 6.76 1.45 -6.91
CA ILE A 57 7.92 2.26 -7.31
C ILE A 57 8.94 2.40 -6.16
N ARG A 58 10.21 2.17 -6.46
CA ARG A 58 11.34 2.13 -5.53
C ARG A 58 12.53 2.92 -6.04
N CYS A 59 13.36 3.35 -5.11
CA CYS A 59 14.62 4.03 -5.42
C CYS A 59 15.70 3.00 -5.80
N GLY A 60 16.31 3.13 -6.98
CA GLY A 60 17.37 2.25 -7.46
C GLY A 60 18.71 2.42 -6.70
N VAL A 61 18.81 3.37 -5.77
CA VAL A 61 20.02 3.58 -4.94
C VAL A 61 19.88 2.94 -3.57
N CYS A 62 18.78 3.21 -2.85
CA CYS A 62 18.59 2.79 -1.46
C CYS A 62 17.43 1.82 -1.26
N ASN A 63 16.79 1.38 -2.33
CA ASN A 63 15.63 0.50 -2.33
C ASN A 63 14.42 1.01 -1.50
N ALA A 64 14.46 2.24 -0.99
CA ALA A 64 13.33 2.83 -0.28
C ALA A 64 12.14 3.04 -1.21
N LYS A 65 10.93 2.92 -0.68
CA LYS A 65 9.71 3.27 -1.43
C LYS A 65 9.80 4.71 -1.93
N MET A 66 9.22 4.95 -3.09
CA MET A 66 9.06 6.31 -3.58
C MET A 66 7.60 6.75 -3.41
N TYR A 67 7.41 8.02 -3.13
CA TYR A 67 6.09 8.62 -2.99
C TYR A 67 5.86 9.67 -4.07
N SER A 68 4.61 9.82 -4.47
CA SER A 68 4.23 10.91 -5.35
C SER A 68 4.17 12.21 -4.55
N GLY A 69 4.98 13.17 -4.93
CA GLY A 69 5.05 14.49 -4.29
C GLY A 69 5.09 15.62 -5.30
N GLY A 70 4.43 16.73 -4.94
CA GLY A 70 4.39 17.93 -5.75
C GLY A 70 3.53 17.77 -7.01
N GLN A 71 2.81 18.82 -7.33
CA GLN A 71 2.13 18.98 -8.60
C GLN A 71 2.73 20.24 -9.24
N SER A 72 3.33 20.08 -10.39
CA SER A 72 3.84 21.19 -11.19
C SER A 72 3.03 21.29 -12.49
N ALA A 73 3.27 22.33 -13.29
CA ALA A 73 2.71 22.40 -14.64
C ALA A 73 3.07 21.19 -15.53
N LYS A 74 4.11 20.43 -15.15
CA LYS A 74 4.56 19.20 -15.83
C LYS A 74 4.00 17.90 -15.20
N GLY A 75 3.01 18.00 -14.34
CA GLY A 75 2.42 16.85 -13.63
C GLY A 75 3.08 16.55 -12.28
N HIS A 76 2.91 15.32 -11.79
CA HIS A 76 3.47 14.86 -10.54
C HIS A 76 4.92 14.35 -10.69
N ALA A 77 5.60 14.15 -9.56
CA ALA A 77 6.93 13.55 -9.53
C ALA A 77 7.00 12.45 -8.47
N TYR A 78 7.74 11.40 -8.75
CA TYR A 78 8.11 10.37 -7.77
C TYR A 78 9.40 10.76 -7.07
N ARG A 79 9.43 10.67 -5.74
CA ARG A 79 10.56 11.07 -4.89
C ARG A 79 10.90 9.95 -3.93
N CYS A 80 12.19 9.71 -3.75
CA CYS A 80 12.68 8.78 -2.76
C CYS A 80 12.26 9.22 -1.34
N SER A 81 11.76 8.26 -0.53
CA SER A 81 11.39 8.50 0.86
C SER A 81 12.55 8.28 1.84
N GLY A 82 13.70 7.76 1.36
CA GLY A 82 14.90 7.58 2.19
C GLY A 82 15.51 8.91 2.64
N ASP A 83 16.28 8.87 3.71
CA ASP A 83 16.87 10.05 4.34
C ASP A 83 17.71 10.90 3.36
N SER A 84 18.43 10.24 2.45
CA SER A 84 19.28 10.89 1.44
C SER A 84 18.52 11.47 0.26
N ARG A 85 17.20 11.21 0.13
CA ARG A 85 16.37 11.64 -1.01
C ARG A 85 17.05 11.44 -2.37
N CYS A 86 17.63 10.27 -2.56
CA CYS A 86 18.59 9.94 -3.62
C CYS A 86 18.13 10.31 -5.03
N VAL A 87 16.85 10.07 -5.36
CA VAL A 87 16.33 10.20 -6.72
C VAL A 87 14.97 10.85 -6.73
N GLN A 88 14.74 11.69 -7.73
CA GLN A 88 13.43 12.25 -8.09
C GLN A 88 13.25 12.12 -9.60
N ARG A 89 12.03 11.75 -10.04
CA ARG A 89 11.66 11.65 -11.46
C ARG A 89 10.29 12.23 -11.74
N SER A 90 10.14 12.73 -12.96
CA SER A 90 8.83 13.12 -13.49
C SER A 90 7.91 11.91 -13.53
N GLY A 91 6.70 12.02 -12.98
CA GLY A 91 5.79 10.89 -12.82
C GLY A 91 5.13 10.50 -14.13
N VAL A 92 4.65 11.47 -14.91
CA VAL A 92 3.92 11.18 -16.15
C VAL A 92 4.75 10.31 -17.12
N PRO A 93 6.00 10.68 -17.47
CA PRO A 93 6.80 9.83 -18.36
C PRO A 93 7.16 8.46 -17.73
N CYS A 94 7.24 8.36 -16.39
CA CYS A 94 7.43 7.08 -15.71
C CYS A 94 6.19 6.19 -15.87
N ASP A 95 5.00 6.76 -15.64
CA ASP A 95 3.74 6.05 -15.77
C ASP A 95 3.52 5.56 -17.20
N GLU A 96 3.80 6.41 -18.19
CA GLU A 96 3.71 6.08 -19.63
C GLU A 96 4.67 4.94 -20.02
N LEU A 97 5.95 5.02 -19.60
CA LEU A 97 6.95 4.00 -19.91
C LEU A 97 6.57 2.64 -19.31
N VAL A 98 6.17 2.63 -18.03
CA VAL A 98 5.82 1.39 -17.34
C VAL A 98 4.52 0.81 -17.91
N THR A 99 3.56 1.65 -18.27
CA THR A 99 2.33 1.21 -18.95
C THR A 99 2.65 0.58 -20.30
N ALA A 100 3.48 1.22 -21.12
CA ALA A 100 3.88 0.66 -22.42
C ALA A 100 4.56 -0.71 -22.27
N ALA A 101 5.51 -0.83 -21.33
CA ALA A 101 6.18 -2.11 -21.05
C ALA A 101 5.22 -3.19 -20.55
N LEU A 102 4.23 -2.80 -19.72
CA LEU A 102 3.20 -3.72 -19.23
C LEU A 102 2.31 -4.22 -20.37
N LEU A 103 1.83 -3.32 -21.23
CA LEU A 103 0.97 -3.67 -22.36
C LEU A 103 1.71 -4.53 -23.41
N GLU A 104 2.99 -4.26 -23.67
CA GLU A 104 3.84 -5.10 -24.52
C GLU A 104 3.96 -6.51 -23.93
N ARG A 105 4.17 -6.63 -22.61
CA ARG A 105 4.27 -7.92 -21.96
C ARG A 105 2.94 -8.67 -21.95
N LEU A 106 1.82 -7.99 -21.74
CA LEU A 106 0.48 -8.60 -21.81
C LEU A 106 0.18 -9.10 -23.23
N GLY A 107 0.66 -8.39 -24.27
CA GLY A 107 0.49 -8.78 -25.66
C GLY A 107 1.40 -9.92 -26.14
N SER A 108 2.38 -10.35 -25.34
CA SER A 108 3.23 -11.47 -25.70
C SER A 108 2.50 -12.81 -25.46
N HIS A 109 2.47 -13.66 -26.49
CA HIS A 109 1.70 -14.93 -26.56
C HIS A 109 1.97 -15.87 -25.38
N ASP A 110 3.20 -15.94 -24.88
CA ASP A 110 3.61 -16.82 -23.78
C ASP A 110 2.95 -16.46 -22.41
N ASN A 111 2.54 -15.22 -22.22
CA ASN A 111 1.91 -14.78 -20.99
C ASN A 111 0.39 -14.88 -21.01
N TYR A 112 -0.20 -14.78 -22.21
CA TYR A 112 -1.65 -14.84 -22.35
C TYR A 112 -2.21 -16.21 -21.93
N ASP A 113 -1.57 -17.31 -22.37
CA ASP A 113 -2.00 -18.67 -22.02
C ASP A 113 -1.82 -18.96 -20.52
N ARG A 114 -0.75 -18.45 -19.90
CA ARG A 114 -0.54 -18.59 -18.46
C ARG A 114 -1.60 -17.88 -17.61
N LEU A 115 -2.15 -16.79 -18.12
CA LEU A 115 -3.15 -15.98 -17.38
C LEU A 115 -4.54 -16.53 -17.50
N ARG A 116 -4.85 -17.22 -18.59
CA ARG A 116 -6.15 -17.79 -18.86
C ARG A 116 -6.41 -19.09 -18.12
N ASP A 117 -5.38 -19.89 -17.89
CA ASP A 117 -5.50 -21.23 -17.31
C ASP A 117 -5.30 -21.27 -15.79
N THR A 118 -5.13 -20.13 -15.14
CA THR A 118 -4.85 -20.12 -13.70
C THR A 118 -6.13 -20.09 -12.90
N GLU A 119 -6.68 -21.26 -12.59
CA GLU A 119 -7.51 -21.40 -11.40
C GLU A 119 -6.73 -20.94 -10.17
N PRO A 120 -7.36 -20.28 -9.18
CA PRO A 120 -6.66 -19.84 -7.99
C PRO A 120 -5.96 -21.05 -7.36
N SER A 121 -4.64 -20.99 -7.27
CA SER A 121 -3.86 -22.11 -6.72
C SER A 121 -4.31 -22.42 -5.30
N ALA A 122 -4.14 -23.65 -4.87
CA ALA A 122 -4.44 -24.05 -3.49
C ALA A 122 -3.77 -23.10 -2.47
N ASP A 123 -2.59 -22.59 -2.79
CA ASP A 123 -1.85 -21.62 -1.97
C ASP A 123 -2.56 -20.28 -1.82
N VAL A 124 -3.24 -19.79 -2.88
CA VAL A 124 -4.07 -18.56 -2.82
C VAL A 124 -5.26 -18.76 -1.92
N ILE A 125 -5.95 -19.90 -2.11
CA ILE A 125 -7.14 -20.25 -1.32
C ILE A 125 -6.73 -20.38 0.16
N ASP A 126 -5.65 -21.07 0.45
CA ASP A 126 -5.13 -21.25 1.81
C ASP A 126 -4.68 -19.93 2.44
N ALA A 127 -3.98 -19.09 1.70
CA ALA A 127 -3.56 -17.77 2.18
C ALA A 127 -4.77 -16.85 2.47
N THR A 128 -5.78 -16.86 1.60
CA THR A 128 -7.01 -16.09 1.79
C THR A 128 -7.81 -16.60 2.98
N ASN A 129 -7.95 -17.92 3.12
CA ASN A 129 -8.62 -18.53 4.27
C ASN A 129 -7.89 -18.22 5.59
N ARG A 130 -6.56 -18.18 5.57
CA ARG A 130 -5.75 -17.80 6.75
C ARG A 130 -6.00 -16.35 7.16
N VAL A 131 -6.11 -15.43 6.21
CA VAL A 131 -6.47 -14.04 6.49
C VAL A 131 -7.84 -13.95 7.14
N ALA A 132 -8.85 -14.59 6.54
CA ALA A 132 -10.22 -14.61 7.07
C ALA A 132 -10.30 -15.21 8.49
N ALA A 133 -9.58 -16.30 8.75
CA ALA A 133 -9.54 -16.92 10.07
C ALA A 133 -8.92 -16.00 11.14
N LEU A 134 -7.84 -15.28 10.81
CA LEU A 134 -7.19 -14.34 11.72
C LEU A 134 -8.04 -13.09 11.97
N GLU A 135 -8.79 -12.61 10.98
CA GLU A 135 -9.74 -11.51 11.12
C GLU A 135 -10.91 -11.92 12.01
N THR A 136 -11.47 -13.11 11.80
CA THR A 136 -12.52 -13.67 12.68
C THR A 136 -12.02 -13.81 14.12
N GLN A 137 -10.79 -14.27 14.32
CA GLN A 137 -10.19 -14.33 15.66
C GLN A 137 -10.09 -12.96 16.33
N LEU A 138 -9.79 -11.91 15.55
CA LEU A 138 -9.72 -10.54 16.09
C LEU A 138 -11.12 -10.02 16.46
N ASP A 139 -12.12 -10.33 15.65
CA ASP A 139 -13.52 -9.97 15.91
C ASP A 139 -14.06 -10.69 17.17
N ASP A 140 -13.74 -11.97 17.33
CA ASP A 140 -14.11 -12.75 18.53
C ASP A 140 -13.50 -12.15 19.80
N LEU A 141 -12.24 -11.72 19.76
CA LEU A 141 -11.59 -11.03 20.87
C LEU A 141 -12.28 -9.70 21.20
N ALA A 142 -12.75 -8.97 20.19
CA ALA A 142 -13.51 -7.74 20.39
C ALA A 142 -14.88 -8.00 21.02
N VAL A 143 -15.56 -9.09 20.63
CA VAL A 143 -16.84 -9.52 21.23
C VAL A 143 -16.65 -9.91 22.70
N GLN A 144 -15.63 -10.72 23.03
CA GLN A 144 -15.32 -11.11 24.42
C GLN A 144 -14.97 -9.89 25.30
N PHE A 145 -14.28 -8.92 24.74
CA PHE A 145 -14.02 -7.66 25.43
C PHE A 145 -15.31 -6.87 25.68
N ALA A 146 -16.20 -6.79 24.70
CA ALA A 146 -17.50 -6.12 24.84
C ALA A 146 -18.41 -6.83 25.87
N ALA A 147 -18.29 -8.16 25.99
CA ALA A 147 -18.99 -8.95 26.99
C ALA A 147 -18.39 -8.82 28.42
N GLY A 148 -17.26 -8.14 28.58
CA GLY A 148 -16.55 -8.00 29.85
C GLY A 148 -15.72 -9.22 30.26
N GLU A 149 -15.59 -10.21 29.38
CA GLU A 149 -14.83 -11.45 29.63
C GLU A 149 -13.32 -11.23 29.48
N LEU A 150 -12.92 -10.20 28.74
CA LEU A 150 -11.53 -9.87 28.46
C LEU A 150 -11.18 -8.49 29.02
N SER A 151 -10.04 -8.37 29.69
CA SER A 151 -9.56 -7.06 30.14
C SER A 151 -8.92 -6.27 28.97
N ALA A 152 -8.97 -4.93 29.03
CA ALA A 152 -8.35 -4.07 28.02
C ALA A 152 -6.85 -4.37 27.80
N LYS A 153 -6.13 -4.77 28.86
CA LYS A 153 -4.72 -5.15 28.77
C LYS A 153 -4.51 -6.45 28.01
N MET A 154 -5.40 -7.43 28.18
CA MET A 154 -5.34 -8.71 27.46
C MET A 154 -5.72 -8.52 26.00
N LEU A 155 -6.74 -7.71 25.69
CA LEU A 155 -7.11 -7.37 24.33
C LEU A 155 -5.93 -6.68 23.60
N SER A 156 -5.31 -5.67 24.20
CA SER A 156 -4.17 -4.97 23.60
C SER A 156 -2.99 -5.91 23.33
N LYS A 157 -2.74 -6.86 24.24
CA LYS A 157 -1.69 -7.87 24.04
C LYS A 157 -2.04 -8.84 22.90
N ALA A 158 -3.31 -9.25 22.80
CA ALA A 158 -3.78 -10.12 21.72
C ALA A 158 -3.71 -9.41 20.37
N GLU A 159 -4.14 -8.15 20.28
CA GLU A 159 -4.00 -7.32 19.07
C GLU A 159 -2.54 -7.21 18.62
N GLN A 160 -1.59 -6.98 19.52
CA GLN A 160 -0.16 -6.90 19.21
C GLN A 160 0.39 -8.21 18.61
N LEU A 161 -0.20 -9.34 18.93
CA LEU A 161 0.20 -10.66 18.43
C LEU A 161 -0.51 -11.02 17.13
N VAL A 162 -1.77 -10.63 16.95
CA VAL A 162 -2.60 -11.01 15.80
C VAL A 162 -2.41 -10.07 14.62
N LEU A 163 -2.32 -8.76 14.83
CA LEU A 163 -2.17 -7.78 13.75
C LEU A 163 -0.94 -7.99 12.86
N PRO A 164 0.26 -8.33 13.39
CA PRO A 164 1.40 -8.67 12.54
C PRO A 164 1.17 -9.92 11.70
N LYS A 165 0.48 -10.94 12.26
CA LYS A 165 0.14 -12.17 11.52
C LYS A 165 -0.85 -11.90 10.39
N ILE A 166 -1.85 -11.05 10.62
CA ILE A 166 -2.76 -10.59 9.57
C ILE A 166 -1.99 -9.85 8.46
N ALA A 167 -1.06 -8.97 8.83
CA ALA A 167 -0.24 -8.25 7.87
C ALA A 167 0.64 -9.18 7.03
N GLU A 168 1.22 -10.20 7.64
CA GLU A 168 2.02 -11.24 6.97
C GLU A 168 1.14 -12.12 6.08
N ALA A 169 0.02 -12.64 6.60
CA ALA A 169 -0.92 -13.45 5.82
C ALA A 169 -1.50 -12.68 4.62
N ARG A 170 -1.81 -11.38 4.78
CA ARG A 170 -2.23 -10.51 3.67
C ARG A 170 -1.12 -10.29 2.65
N LYS A 171 0.14 -10.23 3.09
CA LYS A 171 1.29 -10.17 2.20
C LYS A 171 1.43 -11.45 1.39
N ASP A 172 1.32 -12.60 2.06
CA ASP A 172 1.38 -13.93 1.43
C ASP A 172 0.21 -14.12 0.44
N ALA A 173 -1.01 -13.74 0.83
CA ALA A 173 -2.16 -13.78 -0.05
C ALA A 173 -1.99 -12.88 -1.29
N ARG A 174 -1.37 -11.70 -1.16
CA ARG A 174 -1.06 -10.85 -2.31
C ARG A 174 0.05 -11.40 -3.19
N GLN A 175 1.02 -12.09 -2.62
CA GLN A 175 2.09 -12.74 -3.38
C GLN A 175 1.60 -14.00 -4.10
N ALA A 176 0.67 -14.72 -3.47
CA ALA A 176 0.02 -15.89 -4.05
C ALA A 176 -1.12 -15.53 -5.02
N ALA A 177 -1.75 -14.37 -4.85
CA ALA A 177 -2.83 -13.90 -5.71
C ALA A 177 -2.29 -13.71 -7.14
N VAL A 178 -2.56 -14.69 -7.94
CA VAL A 178 -2.48 -14.57 -9.40
C VAL A 178 -3.45 -13.47 -9.83
N PRO A 179 -3.09 -12.75 -10.89
CA PRO A 179 -3.78 -11.55 -11.31
C PRO A 179 -5.29 -11.74 -11.37
N ILE A 180 -5.98 -10.74 -10.87
CA ILE A 180 -7.40 -10.49 -11.05
C ILE A 180 -7.84 -11.09 -12.37
N ASN A 181 -8.93 -11.88 -12.34
CA ASN A 181 -9.55 -12.40 -13.55
C ASN A 181 -10.11 -11.21 -14.38
N LEU A 182 -9.19 -10.52 -15.02
CA LEU A 182 -9.47 -9.45 -15.95
C LEU A 182 -9.63 -10.11 -17.30
N ASP A 183 -10.77 -9.90 -17.97
CA ASP A 183 -10.93 -10.23 -19.37
C ASP A 183 -9.95 -9.38 -20.20
N ILE A 184 -8.68 -9.81 -20.21
CA ILE A 184 -7.65 -9.18 -21.03
C ILE A 184 -7.88 -9.67 -22.45
N PRO A 185 -8.15 -8.80 -23.41
CA PRO A 185 -8.39 -9.20 -24.78
C PRO A 185 -7.11 -9.75 -25.43
N GLU A 186 -7.26 -10.66 -26.40
CA GLU A 186 -6.13 -11.20 -27.17
C GLU A 186 -5.40 -10.13 -28.00
N SER A 187 -6.08 -9.05 -28.31
CA SER A 187 -5.57 -7.91 -29.06
C SER A 187 -6.23 -6.62 -28.60
N GLY A 188 -5.65 -5.47 -28.93
CA GLY A 188 -6.20 -4.17 -28.55
C GLY A 188 -5.97 -3.81 -27.08
N HIS A 189 -4.87 -4.27 -26.49
CA HIS A 189 -4.55 -4.03 -25.07
C HIS A 189 -4.51 -2.55 -24.70
N ALA A 190 -4.14 -1.67 -25.62
CA ALA A 190 -4.13 -0.23 -25.38
C ALA A 190 -5.56 0.31 -25.21
N ASP A 191 -6.48 -0.06 -26.09
CA ASP A 191 -7.88 0.35 -26.01
C ASP A 191 -8.54 -0.21 -24.75
N TRP A 192 -8.26 -1.48 -24.44
CA TRP A 192 -8.71 -2.10 -23.20
C TRP A 192 -8.21 -1.35 -21.96
N TRP A 193 -6.92 -1.02 -21.92
CA TRP A 193 -6.32 -0.26 -20.83
C TRP A 193 -7.04 1.07 -20.62
N ASP A 194 -7.41 1.74 -21.70
CA ASP A 194 -8.10 3.03 -21.62
C ASP A 194 -9.53 2.92 -21.10
N THR A 195 -10.16 1.74 -21.18
CA THR A 195 -11.48 1.49 -20.57
C THR A 195 -11.41 1.31 -19.05
N LEU A 196 -10.23 0.97 -18.50
CA LEU A 196 -10.07 0.72 -17.07
C LEU A 196 -10.08 2.03 -16.28
N ASP A 197 -10.76 2.02 -15.15
CA ASP A 197 -10.65 3.08 -14.18
C ASP A 197 -9.26 3.09 -13.52
N HIS A 198 -8.92 4.19 -12.86
CA HIS A 198 -7.60 4.35 -12.25
C HIS A 198 -7.30 3.31 -11.16
N LYS A 199 -8.31 2.85 -10.45
CA LYS A 199 -8.15 1.83 -9.40
C LYS A 199 -7.80 0.48 -10.03
N LEU A 200 -8.53 0.06 -11.06
CA LEU A 200 -8.26 -1.18 -11.78
C LEU A 200 -6.88 -1.15 -12.47
N ARG A 201 -6.49 -0.02 -13.10
CA ARG A 201 -5.14 0.14 -13.65
C ARG A 201 -4.06 -0.10 -12.59
N ARG A 202 -4.24 0.40 -11.38
CA ARG A 202 -3.30 0.18 -10.28
C ARG A 202 -3.29 -1.27 -9.79
N GLU A 203 -4.44 -1.91 -9.78
CA GLU A 203 -4.55 -3.33 -9.42
C GLU A 203 -3.82 -4.19 -10.44
N VAL A 204 -3.98 -3.91 -11.74
CA VAL A 204 -3.22 -4.57 -12.82
C VAL A 204 -1.72 -4.36 -12.64
N VAL A 205 -1.27 -3.11 -12.46
CA VAL A 205 0.15 -2.81 -12.20
C VAL A 205 0.67 -3.60 -11.01
N GLY A 206 -0.07 -3.64 -9.90
CA GLY A 206 0.34 -4.36 -8.69
C GLY A 206 0.34 -5.87 -8.83
N ALA A 207 -0.45 -6.41 -9.77
CA ALA A 207 -0.50 -7.85 -10.06
C ALA A 207 0.69 -8.31 -10.91
N TYR A 208 1.08 -7.52 -11.91
CA TYR A 208 2.12 -7.91 -12.88
C TYR A 208 3.52 -7.37 -12.57
N ILE A 209 3.62 -6.32 -11.74
CA ILE A 209 4.89 -5.64 -11.47
C ILE A 209 5.22 -5.78 -9.98
N ALA A 210 6.31 -6.50 -9.70
CA ALA A 210 6.84 -6.64 -8.33
C ALA A 210 7.47 -5.32 -7.85
N ALA A 211 8.27 -4.68 -8.70
CA ALA A 211 8.87 -3.39 -8.40
C ALA A 211 9.24 -2.61 -9.68
N VAL A 212 9.24 -1.29 -9.57
CA VAL A 212 9.79 -0.36 -10.57
C VAL A 212 10.92 0.41 -9.92
N PHE A 213 12.15 0.21 -10.37
CA PHE A 213 13.30 0.91 -9.83
C PHE A 213 13.64 2.14 -10.66
N VAL A 214 13.86 3.26 -9.97
CA VAL A 214 14.26 4.52 -10.56
C VAL A 214 15.71 4.80 -10.19
N HIS A 215 16.58 4.78 -11.19
CA HIS A 215 18.01 4.99 -11.05
C HIS A 215 18.39 6.47 -11.25
N PRO A 216 19.51 6.92 -10.65
CA PRO A 216 20.02 8.25 -10.89
C PRO A 216 20.47 8.38 -12.36
N VAL A 217 20.25 9.54 -12.96
CA VAL A 217 20.90 9.94 -14.22
C VAL A 217 21.99 10.94 -13.91
N GLY A 218 23.08 10.92 -14.66
CA GLY A 218 24.27 11.70 -14.40
C GLY A 218 23.97 13.19 -14.25
N GLN A 219 23.87 13.95 -15.31
CA GLN A 219 23.42 15.35 -15.23
C GLN A 219 21.89 15.40 -15.41
N ALA A 220 21.24 16.23 -14.56
CA ALA A 220 19.81 16.48 -14.68
C ALA A 220 19.48 17.15 -16.03
N GLY A 221 19.33 16.32 -17.05
CA GLY A 221 18.93 16.73 -18.39
C GLY A 221 17.47 17.19 -18.41
N ARG A 222 17.12 18.00 -19.40
CA ARG A 222 15.73 18.41 -19.65
C ARG A 222 14.88 17.28 -20.22
N THR A 223 15.51 16.22 -20.71
CA THR A 223 14.89 15.06 -21.37
C THR A 223 14.75 13.91 -20.37
N PHE A 224 13.63 13.22 -20.44
CA PHE A 224 13.41 11.98 -19.69
C PHE A 224 14.29 10.88 -20.29
N ASP A 225 14.99 10.15 -19.41
CA ASP A 225 15.85 9.03 -19.80
C ASP A 225 15.16 7.71 -19.41
N PRO A 226 14.66 6.94 -20.38
CA PRO A 226 13.99 5.67 -20.12
C PRO A 226 14.92 4.62 -19.51
N SER A 227 16.23 4.65 -19.83
CA SER A 227 17.20 3.66 -19.33
C SER A 227 17.43 3.72 -17.82
N ALA A 228 17.02 4.84 -17.20
CA ALA A 228 17.08 4.99 -15.74
C ALA A 228 15.92 4.31 -15.00
N ILE A 229 15.03 3.61 -15.73
CA ILE A 229 13.90 2.89 -15.12
C ILE A 229 14.02 1.43 -15.48
N SER A 230 14.00 0.57 -14.46
CA SER A 230 13.92 -0.87 -14.66
C SER A 230 12.66 -1.43 -13.98
N VAL A 231 12.03 -2.39 -14.64
CA VAL A 231 10.82 -3.04 -14.19
C VAL A 231 11.17 -4.46 -13.77
N GLU A 232 10.84 -4.81 -12.55
CA GLU A 232 10.89 -6.17 -12.03
C GLU A 232 9.47 -6.74 -12.07
N TRP A 233 9.30 -7.82 -12.81
CA TRP A 233 8.00 -8.45 -13.00
C TRP A 233 7.68 -9.38 -11.85
N ALA A 234 6.39 -9.48 -11.51
CA ALA A 234 5.90 -10.53 -10.65
C ALA A 234 6.02 -11.88 -11.40
N THR A 235 6.63 -12.84 -10.75
CA THR A 235 6.82 -14.22 -11.28
C THR A 235 5.58 -15.05 -11.03
#